data_b47db920d8f8eb263b09ad4e548edba2
#
_entry.id   b47db920d8f8eb263b09ad4e548edba2
#
_cell.length_a   1.000
_cell.length_b   1.000
_cell.length_c   1.000
_cell.angle_alpha   90.00
_cell.angle_beta   90.00
_cell.angle_gamma   90.00
#
_symmetry.space_group_name_H-M   'P 1'
#
loop_
_entity.id
_entity.type
_entity.pdbx_description
1 polymer ?
#
loop_
_entity_poly.entity_id
_entity_poly.type
_entity_poly.pdbx_seq_one_letter_code
_entity_poly.pdbx_strand_id
1 'polypeptide(L)'
;MKPSRSWTLPRTLWAMLLAACSVLFFAPPASSQGLVDPMRGPTPIPELTKPPPIFPTENKDIRRTRNFAMQPPTIPHTIDGYQVDKEFNRCMFCHARTQTQETGAIPVSITHYQDRNGNMLADVSPRRYFCTQCHVAQADAKPLIGNNFVDVEQLLKRKPGVLGSTK
;
A
#
# COMPACT_ATOMS: atom_id res chain seq x y z
N MET A 1 -75.49 -41.11 -25.38
CA MET A 1 -74.08 -41.45 -25.50
C MET A 1 -73.37 -40.37 -26.27
N LYS A 2 -72.49 -39.56 -25.63
CA LYS A 2 -71.70 -38.53 -26.33
C LYS A 2 -70.37 -39.17 -26.77
N PRO A 3 -69.91 -38.95 -28.00
CA PRO A 3 -68.62 -39.48 -28.46
C PRO A 3 -67.49 -38.71 -27.76
N SER A 4 -66.53 -39.47 -27.22
CA SER A 4 -65.30 -38.91 -26.63
C SER A 4 -64.41 -38.39 -27.79
N ARG A 5 -64.18 -37.08 -27.77
CA ARG A 5 -63.23 -36.44 -28.68
C ARG A 5 -61.80 -36.84 -28.23
N SER A 6 -61.17 -37.72 -28.92
CA SER A 6 -59.75 -37.99 -28.79
C SER A 6 -58.95 -36.82 -29.38
N TRP A 7 -58.31 -36.02 -28.53
CA TRP A 7 -57.40 -34.93 -28.92
C TRP A 7 -56.04 -35.54 -29.31
N THR A 8 -55.89 -35.89 -30.56
CA THR A 8 -54.58 -36.26 -31.07
C THR A 8 -53.84 -35.00 -31.53
N LEU A 9 -52.81 -34.63 -30.86
CA LEU A 9 -51.94 -33.53 -31.28
C LEU A 9 -51.36 -33.81 -32.66
N PRO A 10 -51.35 -32.80 -33.56
CA PRO A 10 -50.81 -33.01 -34.93
C PRO A 10 -49.33 -33.39 -34.86
N ARG A 11 -48.93 -34.28 -35.77
CA ARG A 11 -47.55 -34.80 -35.85
C ARG A 11 -46.45 -33.69 -35.89
N THR A 12 -46.83 -32.51 -36.40
CA THR A 12 -45.94 -31.33 -36.44
C THR A 12 -45.64 -30.77 -35.03
N LEU A 13 -46.63 -30.80 -34.11
CA LEU A 13 -46.40 -30.37 -32.75
C LEU A 13 -45.52 -31.32 -31.95
N TRP A 14 -45.62 -32.63 -32.23
CA TRP A 14 -44.69 -33.62 -31.63
C TRP A 14 -43.26 -33.47 -32.13
N ALA A 15 -43.11 -33.19 -33.43
CA ALA A 15 -41.77 -32.94 -34.00
C ALA A 15 -41.13 -31.66 -33.43
N MET A 16 -41.89 -30.60 -33.24
CA MET A 16 -41.39 -29.36 -32.59
C MET A 16 -41.04 -29.56 -31.12
N LEU A 17 -41.82 -30.32 -30.35
CA LEU A 17 -41.54 -30.67 -28.98
C LEU A 17 -40.26 -31.50 -28.86
N LEU A 18 -40.05 -32.49 -29.72
CA LEU A 18 -38.83 -33.29 -29.75
C LEU A 18 -37.61 -32.45 -30.12
N ALA A 19 -37.73 -31.54 -31.10
CA ALA A 19 -36.65 -30.63 -31.45
C ALA A 19 -36.30 -29.66 -30.33
N ALA A 20 -37.29 -29.12 -29.59
CA ALA A 20 -37.06 -28.27 -28.44
C ALA A 20 -36.40 -29.00 -27.27
N CYS A 21 -36.82 -30.26 -27.00
CA CYS A 21 -36.15 -31.10 -26.02
C CYS A 21 -34.69 -31.39 -26.37
N SER A 22 -34.39 -31.69 -27.64
CA SER A 22 -33.01 -31.95 -28.06
C SER A 22 -32.09 -30.76 -27.88
N VAL A 23 -32.56 -29.54 -28.12
CA VAL A 23 -31.78 -28.31 -27.85
C VAL A 23 -31.47 -28.12 -26.36
N LEU A 24 -32.39 -28.48 -25.46
CA LEU A 24 -32.19 -28.43 -24.03
C LEU A 24 -31.18 -29.48 -23.53
N PHE A 25 -31.13 -30.66 -24.13
CA PHE A 25 -30.19 -31.71 -23.75
C PHE A 25 -28.77 -31.50 -24.28
N PHE A 26 -28.59 -30.74 -25.36
CA PHE A 26 -27.30 -30.42 -25.94
C PHE A 26 -26.80 -29.03 -25.58
N ALA A 27 -27.50 -28.27 -24.74
CA ALA A 27 -27.00 -27.00 -24.26
C ALA A 27 -25.74 -27.25 -23.41
N PRO A 28 -24.61 -26.61 -23.70
CA PRO A 28 -23.43 -26.74 -22.87
C PRO A 28 -23.79 -26.24 -21.45
N PRO A 29 -23.24 -26.85 -20.39
CA PRO A 29 -23.44 -26.35 -19.06
C PRO A 29 -23.04 -24.88 -19.01
N ALA A 30 -23.93 -24.01 -18.55
CA ALA A 30 -23.60 -22.62 -18.30
C ALA A 30 -22.48 -22.59 -17.27
N SER A 31 -21.26 -22.36 -17.73
CA SER A 31 -20.16 -22.10 -16.83
C SER A 31 -20.46 -20.79 -16.12
N SER A 32 -20.84 -20.85 -14.85
CA SER A 32 -20.85 -19.68 -14.00
C SER A 32 -19.41 -19.16 -13.98
N GLN A 33 -19.18 -18.02 -14.61
CA GLN A 33 -17.95 -17.27 -14.34
C GLN A 33 -18.02 -16.93 -12.86
N GLY A 34 -17.32 -17.73 -12.04
CA GLY A 34 -17.30 -17.54 -10.60
C GLY A 34 -16.90 -16.10 -10.32
N LEU A 35 -17.70 -15.41 -9.51
CA LEU A 35 -17.33 -14.10 -8.97
C LEU A 35 -15.96 -14.27 -8.33
N VAL A 36 -14.94 -13.67 -8.93
CA VAL A 36 -13.59 -13.66 -8.36
C VAL A 36 -13.61 -12.64 -7.23
N ASP A 37 -13.47 -13.13 -6.00
CA ASP A 37 -13.31 -12.28 -4.83
C ASP A 37 -11.99 -11.49 -4.97
N PRO A 38 -12.02 -10.15 -5.01
CA PRO A 38 -10.83 -9.34 -5.17
C PRO A 38 -9.81 -9.54 -4.04
N MET A 39 -10.25 -10.01 -2.86
CA MET A 39 -9.36 -10.30 -1.72
C MET A 39 -8.77 -11.70 -1.77
N ARG A 40 -9.47 -12.67 -2.34
CA ARG A 40 -9.03 -14.07 -2.44
C ARG A 40 -8.42 -14.40 -3.81
N GLY A 41 -8.70 -13.60 -4.83
CA GLY A 41 -8.34 -13.91 -6.21
C GLY A 41 -9.00 -15.22 -6.70
N PRO A 42 -8.29 -16.05 -7.48
CA PRO A 42 -8.82 -17.27 -8.06
C PRO A 42 -8.89 -18.46 -7.07
N THR A 43 -8.56 -18.26 -5.79
CA THR A 43 -8.53 -19.35 -4.81
C THR A 43 -9.95 -19.80 -4.46
N PRO A 44 -10.30 -21.09 -4.63
CA PRO A 44 -11.60 -21.63 -4.25
C PRO A 44 -11.93 -21.40 -2.77
N ILE A 45 -13.22 -21.25 -2.45
CA ILE A 45 -13.69 -20.99 -1.07
C ILE A 45 -13.18 -22.01 -0.05
N PRO A 46 -13.17 -23.34 -0.32
CA PRO A 46 -12.72 -24.33 0.63
C PRO A 46 -11.19 -24.37 0.82
N GLU A 47 -10.44 -23.68 -0.03
CA GLU A 47 -8.98 -23.66 0.07
C GLU A 47 -8.48 -22.44 0.85
N LEU A 48 -7.37 -22.61 1.56
CA LEU A 48 -6.70 -21.50 2.22
C LEU A 48 -6.00 -20.63 1.19
N THR A 49 -6.20 -19.33 1.29
CA THR A 49 -5.45 -18.36 0.47
C THR A 49 -3.99 -18.34 0.89
N LYS A 50 -3.09 -18.20 -0.07
CA LYS A 50 -1.68 -17.90 0.22
C LYS A 50 -1.58 -16.44 0.65
N PRO A 51 -1.21 -16.14 1.91
CA PRO A 51 -1.04 -14.76 2.33
C PRO A 51 0.07 -14.10 1.51
N PRO A 52 -0.02 -12.79 1.24
CA PRO A 52 1.08 -12.07 0.61
C PRO A 52 2.32 -12.12 1.52
N PRO A 53 3.53 -12.12 0.94
CA PRO A 53 4.76 -12.11 1.74
C PRO A 53 4.82 -10.83 2.59
N ILE A 54 5.16 -11.00 3.87
CA ILE A 54 5.47 -9.88 4.75
C ILE A 54 6.93 -9.52 4.49
N PHE A 55 7.15 -8.33 3.94
CA PHE A 55 8.50 -7.83 3.71
C PHE A 55 9.16 -7.40 5.03
N PRO A 56 10.46 -7.66 5.21
CA PRO A 56 11.18 -7.19 6.39
C PRO A 56 11.23 -5.66 6.41
N THR A 57 11.52 -5.10 7.59
CA THR A 57 11.80 -3.67 7.72
C THR A 57 13.09 -3.33 6.98
N GLU A 58 13.09 -2.23 6.24
CA GLU A 58 14.29 -1.71 5.61
C GLU A 58 15.35 -1.35 6.66
N ASN A 59 16.59 -1.81 6.45
CA ASN A 59 17.72 -1.58 7.36
C ASN A 59 19.00 -1.33 6.56
N LYS A 60 19.00 -0.25 5.78
CA LYS A 60 20.11 0.10 4.87
C LYS A 60 20.83 1.39 5.24
N ASP A 61 20.31 2.13 6.20
CA ASP A 61 20.77 3.47 6.61
C ASP A 61 20.88 4.48 5.46
N ILE A 62 20.14 4.26 4.38
CA ILE A 62 20.12 5.13 3.21
C ILE A 62 18.87 6.00 3.25
N ARG A 63 19.06 7.31 3.35
CA ARG A 63 17.96 8.28 3.31
C ARG A 63 17.17 8.16 2.01
N ARG A 64 15.88 7.89 2.12
CA ARG A 64 14.95 7.91 0.98
C ARG A 64 14.62 9.35 0.57
N THR A 65 14.38 9.55 -0.71
CA THR A 65 13.82 10.81 -1.22
C THR A 65 12.37 10.95 -0.78
N ARG A 66 11.93 12.18 -0.57
CA ARG A 66 10.52 12.46 -0.26
C ARG A 66 9.64 12.20 -1.47
N ASN A 67 8.37 11.87 -1.21
CA ASN A 67 7.33 11.74 -2.23
C ASN A 67 6.43 12.99 -2.32
N PHE A 68 6.53 13.90 -1.33
CA PHE A 68 5.81 15.17 -1.29
C PHE A 68 6.52 16.17 -0.36
N ALA A 69 6.24 17.46 -0.52
CA ALA A 69 7.00 18.55 0.12
C ALA A 69 7.03 18.49 1.65
N MET A 70 5.91 18.15 2.28
CA MET A 70 5.79 18.14 3.75
C MET A 70 6.02 16.77 4.39
N GLN A 71 6.46 15.80 3.61
CA GLN A 71 6.73 14.46 4.14
C GLN A 71 7.86 14.48 5.15
N PRO A 72 7.64 14.00 6.39
CA PRO A 72 8.73 13.71 7.30
C PRO A 72 9.65 12.65 6.69
N PRO A 73 10.98 12.74 6.82
CA PRO A 73 11.88 11.68 6.38
C PRO A 73 11.49 10.34 7.00
N THR A 74 11.46 9.30 6.18
CA THR A 74 11.21 7.93 6.68
C THR A 74 12.44 7.40 7.40
N ILE A 75 12.24 6.42 8.27
CA ILE A 75 13.32 5.78 9.03
C ILE A 75 13.94 4.69 8.14
N PRO A 76 15.23 4.76 7.78
CA PRO A 76 15.87 3.81 6.87
C PRO A 76 16.52 2.62 7.59
N HIS A 77 16.25 2.44 8.86
CA HIS A 77 16.80 1.37 9.69
C HIS A 77 15.72 0.76 10.58
N THR A 78 16.00 -0.40 11.17
CA THR A 78 15.10 -1.02 12.14
C THR A 78 15.05 -0.22 13.44
N ILE A 79 13.88 -0.19 14.05
CA ILE A 79 13.62 0.45 15.35
C ILE A 79 12.99 -0.52 16.34
N ASP A 80 13.13 -1.82 16.08
CA ASP A 80 12.57 -2.85 16.94
C ASP A 80 13.19 -2.76 18.34
N GLY A 81 12.32 -2.72 19.37
CA GLY A 81 12.74 -2.55 20.75
C GLY A 81 13.19 -1.13 21.14
N TYR A 82 13.04 -0.13 20.25
CA TYR A 82 13.35 1.26 20.62
C TYR A 82 12.28 1.82 21.55
N GLN A 83 12.69 2.10 22.78
CA GLN A 83 11.82 2.75 23.76
C GLN A 83 11.67 4.24 23.43
N VAL A 84 10.43 4.69 23.33
CA VAL A 84 10.06 6.11 23.21
C VAL A 84 8.86 6.35 24.09
N ASP A 85 9.10 6.84 25.29
CA ASP A 85 8.07 7.17 26.26
C ASP A 85 8.37 8.52 26.92
N LYS A 86 7.62 8.90 27.95
CA LYS A 86 7.78 10.20 28.63
C LYS A 86 9.13 10.37 29.34
N GLU A 87 9.82 9.28 29.66
CA GLU A 87 11.07 9.28 30.46
C GLU A 87 12.29 9.04 29.59
N PHE A 88 12.12 8.35 28.46
CA PHE A 88 13.22 7.96 27.59
C PHE A 88 12.85 8.03 26.11
N ASN A 89 13.77 8.53 25.30
CA ASN A 89 13.63 8.58 23.86
C ASN A 89 14.88 8.04 23.16
N ARG A 90 14.82 6.77 22.74
CA ARG A 90 15.95 6.10 22.10
C ARG A 90 16.43 6.80 20.83
N CYS A 91 15.55 7.46 20.09
CA CYS A 91 15.92 8.17 18.88
C CYS A 91 16.91 9.31 19.17
N MET A 92 16.67 10.04 20.25
CA MET A 92 17.52 11.15 20.67
C MET A 92 18.92 10.71 21.12
N PHE A 93 19.08 9.44 21.47
CA PHE A 93 20.39 8.90 21.86
C PHE A 93 21.41 8.98 20.71
N CYS A 94 20.94 8.90 19.47
CA CYS A 94 21.78 9.05 18.28
C CYS A 94 21.54 10.36 17.53
N HIS A 95 20.28 10.83 17.48
CA HIS A 95 19.89 11.97 16.66
C HIS A 95 19.91 13.32 17.38
N ALA A 96 20.17 13.35 18.69
CA ALA A 96 20.43 14.62 19.39
C ALA A 96 21.65 15.31 18.76
N ARG A 97 21.58 16.63 18.57
CA ARG A 97 22.66 17.39 17.92
C ARG A 97 24.02 17.20 18.59
N THR A 98 24.04 16.97 19.89
CA THR A 98 25.25 16.69 20.67
C THR A 98 25.86 15.32 20.42
N GLN A 99 25.08 14.36 19.94
CA GLN A 99 25.48 12.96 19.74
C GLN A 99 25.89 12.64 18.29
N THR A 100 25.51 13.50 17.34
CA THR A 100 25.63 13.18 15.91
C THR A 100 27.07 13.09 15.40
N GLN A 101 28.04 13.74 16.08
CA GLN A 101 29.45 13.60 15.74
C GLN A 101 29.99 12.19 16.02
N GLU A 102 29.52 11.58 17.11
CA GLU A 102 29.95 10.24 17.49
C GLU A 102 29.19 9.16 16.75
N THR A 103 27.89 9.35 16.59
CA THR A 103 26.98 8.32 16.02
C THR A 103 26.89 8.36 14.50
N GLY A 104 27.28 9.46 13.86
CA GLY A 104 27.07 9.67 12.41
C GLY A 104 25.62 9.89 12.01
N ALA A 105 24.70 9.89 12.96
CA ALA A 105 23.28 10.09 12.68
C ALA A 105 22.98 11.52 12.24
N ILE A 106 21.97 11.69 11.39
CA ILE A 106 21.50 13.02 10.96
C ILE A 106 20.85 13.72 12.16
N PRO A 107 21.26 14.94 12.52
CA PRO A 107 20.69 15.63 13.67
C PRO A 107 19.23 16.00 13.46
N VAL A 108 18.46 16.00 14.54
CA VAL A 108 17.10 16.56 14.56
C VAL A 108 17.14 18.00 14.08
N SER A 109 16.25 18.37 13.15
CA SER A 109 16.19 19.73 12.61
C SER A 109 15.81 20.75 13.69
N ILE A 110 16.28 21.97 13.54
CA ILE A 110 16.01 23.06 14.49
C ILE A 110 14.50 23.34 14.69
N THR A 111 13.67 23.03 13.70
CA THR A 111 12.22 23.20 13.79
C THR A 111 11.57 22.27 14.83
N HIS A 112 12.26 21.21 15.25
CA HIS A 112 11.79 20.33 16.32
C HIS A 112 11.96 20.95 17.71
N TYR A 113 12.76 21.99 17.83
CA TYR A 113 12.99 22.76 19.07
C TYR A 113 12.09 23.99 19.15
N GLN A 114 11.13 24.17 18.25
CA GLN A 114 10.21 25.30 18.25
C GLN A 114 8.88 24.95 18.89
N ASP A 115 8.37 25.87 19.71
CA ASP A 115 7.00 25.81 20.19
C ASP A 115 5.99 26.24 19.10
N ARG A 116 4.70 26.37 19.45
CA ARG A 116 3.66 26.80 18.51
C ARG A 116 3.79 28.25 18.07
N ASN A 117 4.45 29.07 18.86
CA ASN A 117 4.64 30.50 18.60
C ASN A 117 5.96 30.77 17.86
N GLY A 118 6.73 29.71 17.55
CA GLY A 118 8.02 29.83 16.88
C GLY A 118 9.19 30.12 17.81
N ASN A 119 8.99 30.16 19.14
CA ASN A 119 10.08 30.36 20.09
C ASN A 119 10.97 29.14 20.13
N MET A 120 12.27 29.34 20.23
CA MET A 120 13.24 28.27 20.37
C MET A 120 13.27 27.79 21.84
N LEU A 121 13.16 26.51 22.03
CA LEU A 121 13.25 25.80 23.29
C LEU A 121 14.65 25.22 23.48
N ALA A 122 15.02 25.00 24.74
CA ALA A 122 16.30 24.36 25.08
C ALA A 122 16.32 22.86 24.71
N ASP A 123 15.16 22.24 24.61
CA ASP A 123 15.00 20.83 24.29
C ASP A 123 13.93 20.64 23.18
N VAL A 124 13.80 19.40 22.68
CA VAL A 124 12.79 19.06 21.68
C VAL A 124 11.40 19.40 22.20
N SER A 125 10.64 20.11 21.38
CA SER A 125 9.27 20.49 21.71
C SER A 125 8.43 19.26 22.06
N PRO A 126 7.62 19.29 23.14
CA PRO A 126 6.78 18.16 23.54
C PRO A 126 5.91 17.58 22.41
N ARG A 127 5.45 18.43 21.49
CA ARG A 127 4.67 18.01 20.32
C ARG A 127 5.50 17.28 19.24
N ARG A 128 6.82 17.27 19.36
CA ARG A 128 7.77 16.62 18.44
C ARG A 128 8.55 15.50 19.11
N TYR A 129 8.24 15.22 20.37
CA TYR A 129 8.99 14.27 21.18
C TYR A 129 8.77 12.80 20.73
N PHE A 130 7.55 12.43 20.39
CA PHE A 130 7.21 11.10 19.94
C PHE A 130 7.49 10.93 18.43
N CYS A 131 8.73 10.67 18.11
CA CYS A 131 9.28 10.67 16.75
C CYS A 131 8.49 9.77 15.77
N THR A 132 8.11 8.58 16.24
CA THR A 132 7.41 7.56 15.41
C THR A 132 5.97 7.93 15.03
N GLN A 133 5.40 8.99 15.60
CA GLN A 133 4.11 9.51 15.15
C GLN A 133 4.19 10.21 13.78
N CYS A 134 5.39 10.64 13.39
CA CYS A 134 5.60 11.31 12.10
C CYS A 134 6.64 10.60 11.24
N HIS A 135 7.68 10.03 11.85
CA HIS A 135 8.71 9.27 11.17
C HIS A 135 8.39 7.77 11.28
N VAL A 136 8.28 7.09 10.15
CA VAL A 136 7.88 5.68 10.11
C VAL A 136 8.95 4.84 9.43
N ALA A 137 9.18 3.65 9.97
CA ALA A 137 9.98 2.63 9.30
C ALA A 137 9.26 2.16 8.02
N GLN A 138 10.02 1.71 7.05
CA GLN A 138 9.51 1.25 5.76
C GLN A 138 9.74 -0.24 5.62
N ALA A 139 8.84 -0.91 4.91
CA ALA A 139 9.09 -2.26 4.43
C ALA A 139 10.10 -2.24 3.28
N ASP A 140 11.00 -3.23 3.22
CA ASP A 140 11.94 -3.41 2.10
C ASP A 140 11.21 -4.04 0.90
N ALA A 141 10.21 -3.34 0.41
CA ALA A 141 9.41 -3.74 -0.73
C ALA A 141 9.62 -2.78 -1.90
N LYS A 142 9.57 -3.33 -3.13
CA LYS A 142 9.62 -2.50 -4.33
C LYS A 142 8.32 -1.67 -4.43
N PRO A 143 8.40 -0.33 -4.54
CA PRO A 143 7.22 0.50 -4.75
C PRO A 143 6.49 0.11 -6.05
N LEU A 144 5.16 0.11 -6.02
CA LEU A 144 4.33 -0.16 -7.20
C LEU A 144 4.39 1.00 -8.22
N ILE A 145 4.59 2.21 -7.73
CA ILE A 145 4.63 3.43 -8.54
C ILE A 145 5.94 4.16 -8.26
N GLY A 146 6.55 4.71 -9.31
CA GLY A 146 7.75 5.53 -9.20
C GLY A 146 7.49 6.87 -8.52
N ASN A 147 8.52 7.42 -7.88
CA ASN A 147 8.47 8.74 -7.26
C ASN A 147 8.96 9.80 -8.25
N ASN A 148 8.07 10.71 -8.65
CA ASN A 148 8.38 11.84 -9.55
C ASN A 148 8.59 13.15 -8.78
N PHE A 149 8.46 13.16 -7.46
CA PHE A 149 8.64 14.34 -6.65
C PHE A 149 10.12 14.74 -6.61
N VAL A 150 10.39 16.02 -6.86
CA VAL A 150 11.73 16.60 -6.76
C VAL A 150 11.75 17.57 -5.59
N ASP A 151 12.52 17.23 -4.56
CA ASP A 151 12.70 18.08 -3.39
C ASP A 151 13.53 19.32 -3.75
N VAL A 152 13.31 20.42 -3.02
CA VAL A 152 14.07 21.66 -3.19
C VAL A 152 15.58 21.45 -3.05
N GLU A 153 16.02 20.59 -2.14
CA GLU A 153 17.44 20.25 -2.00
C GLU A 153 18.02 19.60 -3.25
N GLN A 154 17.24 18.81 -3.95
CA GLN A 154 17.64 18.21 -5.21
C GLN A 154 17.65 19.24 -6.34
N LEU A 155 16.69 20.18 -6.33
CA LEU A 155 16.65 21.28 -7.28
C LEU A 155 17.88 22.19 -7.13
N LEU A 156 18.23 22.53 -5.89
CA LEU A 156 19.40 23.37 -5.60
C LEU A 156 20.74 22.71 -5.96
N LYS A 157 20.81 21.36 -5.92
CA LYS A 157 22.00 20.62 -6.34
C LYS A 157 22.12 20.46 -7.86
N ARG A 158 21.04 20.72 -8.62
CA ARG A 158 21.10 20.70 -10.09
C ARG A 158 21.87 21.91 -10.57
N LYS A 159 22.92 21.67 -11.36
CA LYS A 159 23.66 22.75 -12.00
C LYS A 159 22.71 23.55 -12.92
N PRO A 160 22.78 24.90 -12.93
CA PRO A 160 22.03 25.73 -13.88
C PRO A 160 22.38 25.27 -15.31
N GLY A 161 21.40 24.89 -16.11
CA GLY A 161 21.59 24.47 -17.50
C GLY A 161 21.05 23.07 -17.88
N VAL A 162 20.60 22.25 -16.92
CA VAL A 162 20.00 20.93 -17.20
C VAL A 162 18.47 20.96 -17.03
N LEU A 163 17.84 22.04 -17.45
CA LEU A 163 16.39 22.11 -17.63
C LEU A 163 16.10 21.78 -19.09
N GLY A 164 15.73 20.54 -19.34
CA GLY A 164 15.13 20.15 -20.60
C GLY A 164 15.81 19.01 -21.32
N SER A 165 15.45 17.80 -20.96
CA SER A 165 15.27 16.71 -21.91
C SER A 165 14.37 15.65 -21.25
N THR A 166 13.08 15.89 -21.24
CA THR A 166 12.10 14.82 -21.16
C THR A 166 12.01 14.17 -22.53
N LYS A 167 12.55 12.97 -22.63
CA LYS A 167 12.17 12.01 -23.67
C LYS A 167 11.10 11.11 -23.12
#